data_22b2bf8cdefd4e7198160d006eb8cdb9
#
_entry.id   22b2bf8cdefd4e7198160d006eb8cdb9
#
_cell.length_a   1.000
_cell.length_b   1.000
_cell.length_c   1.000
_cell.angle_alpha   90.00
_cell.angle_beta   90.00
_cell.angle_gamma   90.00
#
_symmetry.space_group_name_H-M   'P 1'
#
loop_
_entity.id
_entity.type
_entity.pdbx_description
1 polymer ?
#
loop_
_entity_poly.entity_id
_entity_poly.type
_entity_poly.pdbx_seq_one_letter_code
_entity_poly.pdbx_strand_id
1 'polypeptide(L)'
;LLKDFRKRLREAEESQVPDFLTEGRRLFTASPPYDLTIVVSHAKRRRICKQADRQARYENEDVVLRPSQDLGEIATYLGLSLRCIEADYNRGLVKGMWYTIVEMEPLTLEEQTLRHGEDEKRRVEPSLETFGKKLTRTEAVTAASVQGATIEGRVAIHDLDNPHMQNKSVLERWPRGEPSTPRICVF
;
A
#
# COMPACT_ATOMS: atom_id res chain seq x y z
N LEU A 1 12.43 -20.94 -1.83
CA LEU A 1 13.19 -19.84 -2.44
C LEU A 1 13.06 -18.53 -1.65
N LEU A 2 11.84 -17.93 -1.49
CA LEU A 2 11.66 -16.66 -0.78
C LEU A 2 12.01 -16.77 0.72
N LYS A 3 11.64 -17.87 1.39
CA LYS A 3 11.98 -18.12 2.80
C LYS A 3 13.49 -18.19 2.99
N ASP A 4 14.19 -18.90 2.13
CA ASP A 4 15.64 -19.06 2.20
C ASP A 4 16.36 -17.74 1.90
N PHE A 5 15.89 -17.00 0.88
CA PHE A 5 16.40 -15.66 0.58
C PHE A 5 16.25 -14.70 1.78
N ARG A 6 15.07 -14.68 2.42
CA ARG A 6 14.83 -13.86 3.63
C ARG A 6 15.71 -14.27 4.81
N LYS A 7 15.93 -15.58 5.01
CA LYS A 7 16.82 -16.08 6.05
C LYS A 7 18.25 -15.58 5.83
N ARG A 8 18.79 -15.79 4.62
CA ARG A 8 20.12 -15.34 4.21
C ARG A 8 20.27 -13.81 4.35
N LEU A 9 19.26 -13.02 3.95
CA LEU A 9 19.29 -11.57 4.08
C LEU A 9 19.35 -11.11 5.56
N ARG A 10 18.67 -11.80 6.48
CA ARG A 10 18.75 -11.50 7.92
C ARG A 10 20.11 -11.83 8.52
N GLU A 11 20.74 -12.89 8.04
CA GLU A 11 22.05 -13.37 8.52
C GLU A 11 23.21 -12.61 7.85
N ALA A 12 22.95 -11.86 6.77
CA ALA A 12 23.95 -11.11 6.04
C ALA A 12 24.51 -9.93 6.84
N GLU A 13 25.77 -9.61 6.62
CA GLU A 13 26.36 -8.36 7.08
C GLU A 13 25.85 -7.17 6.27
N GLU A 14 25.90 -5.96 6.82
CA GLU A 14 25.39 -4.75 6.18
C GLU A 14 26.07 -4.47 4.83
N SER A 15 27.37 -4.79 4.73
CA SER A 15 28.15 -4.70 3.48
C SER A 15 27.66 -5.61 2.35
N GLN A 16 26.98 -6.70 2.66
CA GLN A 16 26.48 -7.70 1.72
C GLN A 16 25.06 -7.38 1.19
N VAL A 17 24.37 -6.43 1.81
CA VAL A 17 22.98 -6.09 1.45
C VAL A 17 22.83 -5.70 -0.02
N PRO A 18 23.72 -4.88 -0.64
CA PRO A 18 23.62 -4.55 -2.06
C PRO A 18 23.63 -5.77 -3.00
N ASP A 19 24.46 -6.77 -2.68
CA ASP A 19 24.55 -8.02 -3.46
C ASP A 19 23.26 -8.82 -3.34
N PHE A 20 22.69 -8.94 -2.14
CA PHE A 20 21.39 -9.56 -1.93
C PHE A 20 20.26 -8.87 -2.67
N LEU A 21 20.25 -7.53 -2.72
CA LEU A 21 19.24 -6.78 -3.48
C LEU A 21 19.38 -7.04 -4.98
N THR A 22 20.60 -7.15 -5.49
CA THR A 22 20.89 -7.51 -6.90
C THR A 22 20.43 -8.94 -7.21
N GLU A 23 20.72 -9.89 -6.31
CA GLU A 23 20.22 -11.26 -6.43
C GLU A 23 18.68 -11.28 -6.38
N GLY A 24 18.06 -10.54 -5.48
CA GLY A 24 16.61 -10.41 -5.35
C GLY A 24 15.95 -9.92 -6.63
N ARG A 25 16.50 -8.88 -7.27
CA ARG A 25 16.03 -8.41 -8.59
C ARG A 25 16.01 -9.51 -9.64
N ARG A 26 17.06 -10.34 -9.69
CA ARG A 26 17.17 -11.42 -10.65
C ARG A 26 16.19 -12.58 -10.38
N LEU A 27 15.96 -12.89 -9.09
CA LEU A 27 15.14 -14.04 -8.68
C LEU A 27 13.64 -13.73 -8.63
N PHE A 28 13.26 -12.49 -8.38
CA PHE A 28 11.88 -12.07 -8.13
C PHE A 28 11.40 -11.05 -9.17
N THR A 29 11.68 -11.31 -10.44
CA THR A 29 11.07 -10.55 -11.53
C THR A 29 9.61 -10.94 -11.70
N ALA A 30 8.72 -9.95 -11.80
CA ALA A 30 7.33 -10.21 -12.13
C ALA A 30 6.81 -9.17 -13.13
N SER A 31 5.80 -9.60 -13.85
CA SER A 31 5.04 -8.73 -14.75
C SER A 31 3.82 -8.14 -14.04
N PRO A 32 3.44 -6.89 -14.34
CA PRO A 32 2.19 -6.31 -13.86
C PRO A 32 0.96 -7.17 -14.27
N PRO A 33 -0.19 -7.01 -13.63
CA PRO A 33 -0.46 -6.01 -12.60
C PRO A 33 0.07 -6.39 -11.21
N TYR A 34 0.36 -5.35 -10.39
CA TYR A 34 0.71 -5.50 -8.98
C TYR A 34 -0.46 -5.03 -8.13
N ASP A 35 -0.67 -5.71 -7.00
CA ASP A 35 -1.71 -5.34 -6.05
C ASP A 35 -1.27 -4.16 -5.17
N LEU A 36 0.04 -4.03 -4.94
CA LEU A 36 0.64 -2.95 -4.17
C LEU A 36 2.04 -2.60 -4.67
N THR A 37 2.37 -1.33 -4.69
CA THR A 37 3.73 -0.84 -4.94
C THR A 37 4.32 -0.21 -3.68
N ILE A 38 5.49 -0.68 -3.25
CA ILE A 38 6.25 -0.11 -2.13
C ILE A 38 7.38 0.77 -2.69
N VAL A 39 7.47 1.99 -2.19
CA VAL A 39 8.50 2.98 -2.57
C VAL A 39 9.14 3.60 -1.35
N VAL A 40 10.27 4.28 -1.52
CA VAL A 40 10.94 5.01 -0.42
C VAL A 40 10.34 6.40 -0.26
N SER A 41 10.20 7.15 -1.33
CA SER A 41 9.84 8.56 -1.26
C SER A 41 8.34 8.84 -1.42
N HIS A 42 7.83 9.81 -0.66
CA HIS A 42 6.48 10.32 -0.84
C HIS A 42 6.25 10.90 -2.24
N ALA A 43 7.27 11.52 -2.85
CA ALA A 43 7.15 12.07 -4.20
C ALA A 43 6.87 10.98 -5.24
N LYS A 44 7.60 9.85 -5.19
CA LYS A 44 7.37 8.71 -6.09
C LYS A 44 6.01 8.05 -5.81
N ARG A 45 5.64 7.89 -4.54
CA ARG A 45 4.32 7.39 -4.15
C ARG A 45 3.21 8.22 -4.80
N ARG A 46 3.24 9.55 -4.61
CA ARG A 46 2.25 10.45 -5.21
C ARG A 46 2.21 10.37 -6.73
N ARG A 47 3.36 10.23 -7.39
CA ARG A 47 3.43 10.07 -8.85
C ARG A 47 2.71 8.82 -9.32
N ILE A 48 2.92 7.68 -8.66
CA ILE A 48 2.27 6.40 -8.98
C ILE A 48 0.75 6.51 -8.73
N CYS A 49 0.34 7.01 -7.56
CA CYS A 49 -1.07 7.20 -7.25
C CYS A 49 -1.76 8.16 -8.23
N LYS A 50 -1.11 9.25 -8.64
CA LYS A 50 -1.65 10.16 -9.68
C LYS A 50 -1.76 9.51 -11.04
N GLN A 51 -0.84 8.63 -11.40
CA GLN A 51 -0.93 7.87 -12.65
C GLN A 51 -2.12 6.89 -12.60
N ALA A 52 -2.27 6.14 -11.51
CA ALA A 52 -3.42 5.26 -11.31
C ALA A 52 -4.75 6.04 -11.29
N ASP A 53 -4.77 7.23 -10.69
CA ASP A 53 -5.93 8.11 -10.68
C ASP A 53 -6.34 8.54 -12.10
N ARG A 54 -5.37 8.92 -12.94
CA ARG A 54 -5.64 9.26 -14.34
C ARG A 54 -6.19 8.06 -15.11
N GLN A 55 -5.61 6.88 -14.91
CA GLN A 55 -6.06 5.65 -15.51
C GLN A 55 -7.52 5.35 -15.14
N ALA A 56 -7.84 5.44 -13.86
CA ALA A 56 -9.19 5.20 -13.35
C ALA A 56 -10.25 6.12 -13.97
N ARG A 57 -9.88 7.38 -14.28
CA ARG A 57 -10.79 8.34 -14.96
C ARG A 57 -11.16 7.92 -16.38
N TYR A 58 -10.33 7.10 -17.03
CA TYR A 58 -10.64 6.56 -18.38
C TYR A 58 -11.38 5.23 -18.32
N GLU A 59 -11.13 4.44 -17.28
CA GLU A 59 -11.65 3.07 -17.18
C GLU A 59 -13.03 2.99 -16.50
N ASN A 60 -13.42 4.01 -15.73
CA ASN A 60 -14.67 4.01 -14.98
C ASN A 60 -15.57 5.15 -15.48
N GLU A 61 -16.80 4.83 -15.84
CA GLU A 61 -17.79 5.81 -16.31
C GLU A 61 -18.36 6.66 -15.17
N ASP A 62 -18.54 6.06 -13.97
CA ASP A 62 -19.17 6.70 -12.80
C ASP A 62 -18.15 7.28 -11.82
N VAL A 63 -17.16 8.02 -12.34
CA VAL A 63 -16.13 8.64 -11.48
C VAL A 63 -16.60 9.97 -10.91
N VAL A 64 -16.49 10.12 -9.60
CA VAL A 64 -16.68 11.41 -8.91
C VAL A 64 -15.34 11.94 -8.42
N LEU A 65 -14.97 13.17 -8.80
CA LEU A 65 -13.75 13.82 -8.33
C LEU A 65 -13.99 14.40 -6.94
N ARG A 66 -13.16 14.01 -5.98
CA ARG A 66 -13.22 14.52 -4.59
C ARG A 66 -11.89 15.16 -4.20
N PRO A 67 -11.91 16.23 -3.39
CA PRO A 67 -10.69 16.86 -2.90
C PRO A 67 -9.81 15.89 -2.13
N SER A 68 -8.48 16.05 -2.26
CA SER A 68 -7.47 15.29 -1.51
C SER A 68 -6.29 16.19 -1.17
N GLN A 69 -5.99 16.32 0.10
CA GLN A 69 -4.82 17.08 0.56
C GLN A 69 -3.50 16.47 0.05
N ASP A 70 -3.46 15.14 -0.11
CA ASP A 70 -2.26 14.42 -0.54
C ASP A 70 -2.04 14.50 -2.06
N LEU A 71 -3.10 14.37 -2.86
CA LEU A 71 -3.00 14.26 -4.32
C LEU A 71 -3.59 15.47 -5.08
N GLY A 72 -4.26 16.40 -4.38
CA GLY A 72 -5.06 17.49 -4.93
C GLY A 72 -6.51 17.03 -5.15
N GLU A 73 -6.72 16.06 -6.00
CA GLU A 73 -8.01 15.40 -6.24
C GLU A 73 -7.82 13.89 -6.36
N ILE A 74 -8.85 13.14 -6.02
CA ILE A 74 -8.94 11.69 -6.20
C ILE A 74 -10.20 11.36 -7.01
N ALA A 75 -10.04 10.56 -8.06
CA ALA A 75 -11.12 9.90 -8.77
C ALA A 75 -11.70 8.79 -7.87
N THR A 76 -12.93 8.96 -7.39
CA THR A 76 -13.64 8.00 -6.54
C THR A 76 -14.67 7.24 -7.34
N TYR A 77 -14.77 5.94 -7.11
CA TYR A 77 -15.69 5.01 -7.74
C TYR A 77 -15.91 3.81 -6.81
N LEU A 78 -16.95 3.03 -7.04
CA LEU A 78 -17.23 1.81 -6.27
C LEU A 78 -16.07 0.82 -6.38
N GLY A 79 -15.65 0.27 -5.26
CA GLY A 79 -14.51 -0.66 -5.19
C GLY A 79 -13.15 0.00 -5.07
N LEU A 80 -13.04 1.34 -5.13
CA LEU A 80 -11.76 2.03 -4.91
C LEU A 80 -11.22 1.71 -3.51
N SER A 81 -9.97 1.23 -3.48
CA SER A 81 -9.23 1.03 -2.23
C SER A 81 -8.54 2.30 -1.76
N LEU A 82 -8.73 2.62 -0.49
CA LEU A 82 -8.18 3.78 0.18
C LEU A 82 -7.48 3.37 1.48
N ARG A 83 -6.52 4.17 1.90
CA ARG A 83 -5.82 3.99 3.16
C ARG A 83 -5.99 5.23 4.04
N CYS A 84 -6.27 5.00 5.31
CA CYS A 84 -6.32 6.05 6.31
C CYS A 84 -4.89 6.45 6.72
N ILE A 85 -4.51 7.70 6.48
CA ILE A 85 -3.21 8.26 6.83
C ILE A 85 -3.20 8.98 8.18
N GLU A 86 -4.39 9.42 8.64
CA GLU A 86 -4.59 10.07 9.93
C GLU A 86 -5.91 9.62 10.56
N ALA A 87 -5.87 9.21 11.83
CA ALA A 87 -7.05 8.69 12.52
C ALA A 87 -8.14 9.76 12.73
N ASP A 88 -9.40 9.31 12.69
CA ASP A 88 -10.58 10.04 13.19
C ASP A 88 -11.48 9.05 13.95
N TYR A 89 -11.16 8.85 15.20
CA TYR A 89 -11.86 7.88 16.03
C TYR A 89 -13.35 8.19 16.21
N ASN A 90 -13.72 9.49 16.17
CA ASN A 90 -15.12 9.91 16.28
C ASN A 90 -15.94 9.45 15.06
N ARG A 91 -15.29 9.30 13.91
CA ARG A 91 -15.90 8.82 12.66
C ARG A 91 -15.51 7.38 12.33
N GLY A 92 -14.81 6.71 13.25
CA GLY A 92 -14.40 5.33 13.08
C GLY A 92 -13.21 5.09 12.15
N LEU A 93 -12.51 6.13 11.69
CA LEU A 93 -11.32 5.98 10.86
C LEU A 93 -10.09 5.69 11.71
N VAL A 94 -9.40 4.59 11.39
CA VAL A 94 -8.19 4.15 12.09
C VAL A 94 -6.97 4.32 11.18
N LYS A 95 -5.95 5.00 11.69
CA LYS A 95 -4.70 5.20 10.96
C LYS A 95 -4.06 3.88 10.53
N GLY A 96 -3.70 3.81 9.26
CA GLY A 96 -3.08 2.61 8.66
C GLY A 96 -4.08 1.59 8.14
N MET A 97 -5.34 1.65 8.55
CA MET A 97 -6.40 0.77 8.07
C MET A 97 -6.73 1.04 6.59
N TRP A 98 -7.10 -0.01 5.91
CA TRP A 98 -7.50 0.00 4.50
C TRP A 98 -9.01 -0.12 4.40
N TYR A 99 -9.58 0.65 3.49
CA TYR A 99 -11.01 0.77 3.25
C TYR A 99 -11.31 0.59 1.77
N THR A 100 -12.51 0.11 1.46
CA THR A 100 -13.05 0.07 0.09
C THR A 100 -14.30 0.95 0.04
N ILE A 101 -14.46 1.74 -1.01
CA ILE A 101 -15.71 2.47 -1.25
C ILE A 101 -16.78 1.45 -1.65
N VAL A 102 -17.82 1.33 -0.84
CA VAL A 102 -18.94 0.40 -1.08
C VAL A 102 -20.22 1.13 -1.47
N GLU A 103 -20.30 2.44 -1.24
CA GLU A 103 -21.42 3.30 -1.64
C GLU A 103 -20.91 4.71 -1.93
N MET A 104 -21.47 5.37 -2.92
CA MET A 104 -21.03 6.69 -3.37
C MET A 104 -21.86 7.83 -2.79
N GLU A 105 -23.15 7.58 -2.52
CA GLU A 105 -24.10 8.56 -1.96
C GLU A 105 -25.11 7.86 -1.03
N PRO A 106 -24.95 7.99 0.31
CA PRO A 106 -23.83 8.65 1.00
C PRO A 106 -22.50 7.93 0.79
N LEU A 107 -21.38 8.68 0.84
CA LEU A 107 -20.07 8.06 0.70
C LEU A 107 -19.79 7.12 1.88
N THR A 108 -19.84 5.82 1.63
CA THR A 108 -19.65 4.77 2.63
C THR A 108 -18.40 3.96 2.32
N LEU A 109 -17.57 3.79 3.31
CA LEU A 109 -16.33 3.00 3.27
C LEU A 109 -16.49 1.76 4.13
N GLU A 110 -15.99 0.62 3.66
CA GLU A 110 -15.94 -0.64 4.41
C GLU A 110 -14.48 -1.02 4.71
N GLU A 111 -14.18 -1.42 5.93
CA GLU A 111 -12.84 -1.93 6.30
C GLU A 111 -12.53 -3.19 5.49
N GLN A 112 -11.32 -3.28 4.93
CA GLN A 112 -10.94 -4.47 4.16
C GLN A 112 -10.69 -5.70 5.03
N THR A 113 -10.26 -5.48 6.27
CA THR A 113 -9.92 -6.54 7.21
C THR A 113 -10.96 -6.60 8.35
N LEU A 114 -11.45 -7.80 8.66
CA LEU A 114 -12.23 -8.05 9.87
C LEU A 114 -11.35 -7.84 11.11
N ARG A 115 -11.88 -7.14 12.10
CA ARG A 115 -11.22 -7.03 13.40
C ARG A 115 -11.41 -8.31 14.20
N HIS A 116 -10.45 -8.60 15.07
CA HIS A 116 -10.52 -9.79 15.92
C HIS A 116 -11.77 -9.74 16.80
N GLY A 117 -12.63 -10.76 16.68
CA GLY A 117 -13.88 -10.90 17.44
C GLY A 117 -15.09 -10.18 16.83
N GLU A 118 -14.97 -9.62 15.63
CA GLU A 118 -16.11 -9.07 14.87
C GLU A 118 -16.53 -10.04 13.77
N ASP A 119 -17.85 -10.23 13.58
CA ASP A 119 -18.42 -11.08 12.54
C ASP A 119 -18.62 -10.34 11.21
N GLU A 120 -18.66 -9.01 11.24
CA GLU A 120 -18.89 -8.15 10.08
C GLU A 120 -17.80 -7.07 9.95
N LYS A 121 -17.53 -6.69 8.71
CA LYS A 121 -16.65 -5.57 8.41
C LYS A 121 -17.31 -4.26 8.78
N ARG A 122 -16.56 -3.39 9.43
CA ARG A 122 -17.06 -2.10 9.86
C ARG A 122 -17.24 -1.16 8.67
N ARG A 123 -18.37 -0.44 8.65
CA ARG A 123 -18.65 0.63 7.71
C ARG A 123 -18.54 1.98 8.38
N VAL A 124 -18.04 2.96 7.64
CA VAL A 124 -17.83 4.34 8.09
C VAL A 124 -18.25 5.32 7.00
N GLU A 125 -18.84 6.44 7.41
CA GLU A 125 -19.27 7.52 6.52
C GLU A 125 -18.46 8.79 6.83
N PRO A 126 -17.33 9.00 6.16
CA PRO A 126 -16.54 10.21 6.36
C PRO A 126 -17.23 11.41 5.73
N SER A 127 -17.12 12.60 6.36
CA SER A 127 -17.44 13.84 5.64
C SER A 127 -16.44 14.06 4.49
N LEU A 128 -16.79 14.87 3.50
CA LEU A 128 -15.90 15.21 2.39
C LEU A 128 -14.59 15.85 2.87
N GLU A 129 -14.65 16.65 3.94
CA GLU A 129 -13.47 17.24 4.56
C GLU A 129 -12.57 16.17 5.18
N THR A 130 -13.15 15.23 5.94
CA THR A 130 -12.43 14.10 6.56
C THR A 130 -11.83 13.20 5.48
N PHE A 131 -12.60 12.90 4.44
CA PHE A 131 -12.13 12.14 3.28
C PHE A 131 -10.88 12.78 2.68
N GLY A 132 -10.97 14.06 2.32
CA GLY A 132 -9.88 14.77 1.66
C GLY A 132 -8.59 14.91 2.48
N LYS A 133 -8.72 15.00 3.81
CA LYS A 133 -7.57 15.16 4.71
C LYS A 133 -6.94 13.85 5.16
N LYS A 134 -7.75 12.80 5.36
CA LYS A 134 -7.34 11.62 6.11
C LYS A 134 -7.22 10.35 5.29
N LEU A 135 -7.67 10.37 4.04
CA LEU A 135 -7.63 9.20 3.15
C LEU A 135 -6.76 9.46 1.92
N THR A 136 -6.10 8.41 1.46
CA THR A 136 -5.27 8.43 0.24
C THR A 136 -5.41 7.11 -0.52
N ARG A 137 -5.08 7.12 -1.79
CA ARG A 137 -5.06 5.92 -2.66
C ARG A 137 -4.00 4.91 -2.20
N THR A 138 -4.21 3.64 -2.54
CA THR A 138 -3.42 2.50 -2.06
C THR A 138 -2.48 1.89 -3.09
N GLU A 139 -2.49 2.31 -4.35
CA GLU A 139 -1.66 1.71 -5.41
C GLU A 139 -0.16 1.80 -5.10
N ALA A 140 0.24 2.81 -4.32
CA ALA A 140 1.58 2.91 -3.80
C ALA A 140 1.61 3.38 -2.35
N VAL A 141 2.53 2.81 -1.57
CA VAL A 141 2.77 3.15 -0.17
C VAL A 141 4.26 3.34 0.08
N THR A 142 4.62 4.07 1.13
CA THR A 142 6.03 4.14 1.53
C THR A 142 6.41 2.94 2.38
N ALA A 143 7.67 2.48 2.27
CA ALA A 143 8.19 1.37 3.07
C ALA A 143 7.98 1.58 4.57
N ALA A 144 8.20 2.80 5.06
CA ALA A 144 7.96 3.17 6.45
C ALA A 144 6.50 3.02 6.88
N SER A 145 5.55 3.24 5.96
CA SER A 145 4.12 3.23 6.27
C SER A 145 3.51 1.83 6.36
N VAL A 146 4.20 0.81 5.84
CA VAL A 146 3.78 -0.60 5.89
C VAL A 146 4.66 -1.44 6.81
N GLN A 147 5.51 -0.79 7.59
CA GLN A 147 6.35 -1.45 8.56
C GLN A 147 5.52 -2.22 9.58
N GLY A 148 5.77 -3.52 9.72
CA GLY A 148 5.01 -4.39 10.62
C GLY A 148 3.66 -4.87 10.09
N ALA A 149 3.22 -4.40 8.93
CA ALA A 149 2.00 -4.90 8.29
C ALA A 149 2.23 -6.26 7.60
N THR A 150 1.19 -7.09 7.55
CA THR A 150 1.12 -8.24 6.64
C THR A 150 0.46 -7.77 5.35
N ILE A 151 1.10 -8.02 4.21
CA ILE A 151 0.58 -7.65 2.90
C ILE A 151 0.34 -8.92 2.11
N GLU A 152 -0.88 -9.09 1.65
CA GLU A 152 -1.27 -10.17 0.75
C GLU A 152 -1.17 -9.70 -0.71
N GLY A 153 -0.99 -10.66 -1.64
CA GLY A 153 -0.95 -10.36 -3.06
C GLY A 153 0.45 -10.14 -3.64
N ARG A 154 0.47 -9.56 -4.85
CA ARG A 154 1.71 -9.28 -5.60
C ARG A 154 2.20 -7.87 -5.27
N VAL A 155 3.38 -7.79 -4.71
CA VAL A 155 3.97 -6.54 -4.26
C VAL A 155 5.16 -6.18 -5.14
N ALA A 156 5.13 -5.01 -5.75
CA ALA A 156 6.30 -4.42 -6.40
C ALA A 156 7.07 -3.55 -5.40
N ILE A 157 8.38 -3.68 -5.38
CA ILE A 157 9.26 -2.86 -4.55
C ILE A 157 10.20 -2.07 -5.45
N HIS A 158 10.15 -0.76 -5.31
CA HIS A 158 10.98 0.17 -6.07
C HIS A 158 12.06 0.82 -5.19
N ASP A 159 13.00 1.51 -5.85
CA ASP A 159 14.04 2.31 -5.19
C ASP A 159 15.02 1.50 -4.34
N LEU A 160 15.30 0.25 -4.72
CA LEU A 160 16.24 -0.60 -3.99
C LEU A 160 17.67 -0.05 -3.97
N ASP A 161 18.02 0.81 -4.94
CA ASP A 161 19.30 1.53 -4.96
C ASP A 161 19.35 2.73 -4.00
N ASN A 162 18.20 3.07 -3.39
CA ASN A 162 18.17 4.15 -2.43
C ASN A 162 18.88 3.74 -1.13
N PRO A 163 19.84 4.54 -0.62
CA PRO A 163 20.56 4.21 0.61
C PRO A 163 19.65 3.87 1.81
N HIS A 164 18.46 4.50 1.89
CA HIS A 164 17.50 4.19 2.94
C HIS A 164 16.87 2.78 2.81
N MET A 165 16.85 2.20 1.59
CA MET A 165 16.39 0.82 1.39
C MET A 165 17.50 -0.20 1.62
N GLN A 166 18.74 0.20 1.53
CA GLN A 166 19.90 -0.66 1.77
C GLN A 166 20.19 -0.87 3.26
N ASN A 167 19.52 -0.13 4.14
CA ASN A 167 19.63 -0.33 5.58
C ASN A 167 18.98 -1.67 5.97
N LYS A 168 19.78 -2.57 6.54
CA LYS A 168 19.36 -3.90 6.98
C LYS A 168 18.12 -3.85 7.89
N SER A 169 18.03 -2.86 8.77
CA SER A 169 16.90 -2.68 9.68
C SER A 169 15.57 -2.41 8.96
N VAL A 170 15.59 -1.82 7.77
CA VAL A 170 14.38 -1.62 6.94
C VAL A 170 13.96 -2.94 6.29
N LEU A 171 14.92 -3.72 5.81
CA LEU A 171 14.67 -5.00 5.14
C LEU A 171 14.18 -6.08 6.13
N GLU A 172 14.69 -6.08 7.36
CA GLU A 172 14.25 -7.00 8.43
C GLU A 172 12.80 -6.76 8.87
N ARG A 173 12.32 -5.52 8.74
CA ARG A 173 10.98 -5.10 9.15
C ARG A 173 9.94 -5.21 8.05
N TRP A 174 10.29 -5.80 6.91
CA TRP A 174 9.34 -6.02 5.82
C TRP A 174 8.18 -6.92 6.24
N PRO A 175 7.01 -6.71 5.63
CA PRO A 175 5.81 -7.44 5.97
C PRO A 175 6.06 -8.94 5.98
N ARG A 176 5.64 -9.61 7.05
CA ARG A 176 5.67 -11.06 7.15
C ARG A 176 4.54 -11.59 6.31
N GLY A 177 4.81 -12.11 5.12
CA GLY A 177 3.81 -12.87 4.37
C GLY A 177 3.58 -14.23 5.04
N GLU A 178 2.34 -14.59 5.26
CA GLU A 178 1.93 -15.96 5.59
C GLU A 178 2.24 -16.91 4.42
N PRO A 179 2.39 -18.23 4.63
CA PRO A 179 2.85 -19.17 3.60
C PRO A 179 1.93 -19.36 2.40
N SER A 180 0.73 -18.81 2.41
CA SER A 180 -0.28 -18.98 1.37
C SER A 180 -0.17 -18.02 0.19
N THR A 181 1.03 -17.46 -0.08
CA THR A 181 1.36 -16.74 -1.31
C THR A 181 1.42 -15.21 -1.30
N PRO A 182 2.40 -14.54 -0.78
CA PRO A 182 2.80 -13.26 -1.37
C PRO A 182 3.88 -13.50 -2.43
N ARG A 183 3.60 -13.17 -3.69
CA ARG A 183 4.63 -13.04 -4.72
C ARG A 183 5.21 -11.63 -4.59
N ILE A 184 6.32 -11.50 -3.86
CA ILE A 184 7.08 -10.26 -3.80
C ILE A 184 7.87 -10.15 -5.09
N CYS A 185 7.69 -9.05 -5.79
CA CYS A 185 8.41 -8.71 -7.00
C CYS A 185 9.32 -7.52 -6.69
N VAL A 186 10.59 -7.64 -7.04
CA VAL A 186 11.61 -6.64 -6.74
C VAL A 186 12.03 -5.96 -8.04
N PHE A 187 11.99 -4.62 -8.10
CA PHE A 187 12.41 -3.81 -9.26
C PHE A 187 13.40 -2.73 -8.86
#